data_c345e0ed78f9fdc194bbb8fb610f4875
#
_entry.id   c345e0ed78f9fdc194bbb8fb610f4875
#
_cell.length_a   1.000
_cell.length_b   1.000
_cell.length_c   1.000
_cell.angle_alpha   90.00
_cell.angle_beta   90.00
_cell.angle_gamma   90.00
#
_symmetry.space_group_name_H-M   'P 1'
#
loop_
_entity.id
_entity.type
_entity.pdbx_description
1 polymer ?
#
loop_
_entity_poly.entity_id
_entity_poly.type
_entity_poly.pdbx_seq_one_letter_code
_entity_poly.pdbx_strand_id
1 'polypeptide(L)'
;MYLAICDDDILLCANLRRKLAAFDTGGNKLFVDEYHSGEELLKGACRCNYDAVFLDLYMEGMSGFDTAKALAERKSEARIIFLTSNESLVFDSFEYQPFYFLRKENYTEVLPKVMARLKTVLNQNGTFLLDGKNEKESIAVSSICYVASDKHNVVIYTTKYSYEVRKTMTETLKQLEPYDFVRIHKQYLVNLKYVKKVNMRDETVLLMNDTVLERFTQYQRNMNGAV
;
A
#
# COMPACT_ATOMS: atom_id res chain seq x y z
N MET A 1 1.58 13.50 -9.58
CA MET A 1 2.26 12.56 -8.68
C MET A 1 3.70 12.99 -8.54
N TYR A 2 4.17 13.21 -7.33
CA TYR A 2 5.54 13.64 -7.01
C TYR A 2 6.28 12.51 -6.33
N LEU A 3 7.36 12.03 -6.95
CA LEU A 3 8.19 10.95 -6.44
C LEU A 3 9.59 11.46 -6.14
N ALA A 4 10.25 10.86 -5.16
CA ALA A 4 11.68 11.02 -4.95
C ALA A 4 12.39 9.67 -5.11
N ILE A 5 13.61 9.71 -5.61
CA ILE A 5 14.56 8.61 -5.60
C ILE A 5 15.73 9.07 -4.72
N CYS A 6 16.17 8.24 -3.80
CA CYS A 6 17.30 8.52 -2.94
C CYS A 6 18.22 7.29 -2.88
N ASP A 7 19.33 7.37 -3.55
CA ASP A 7 20.32 6.29 -3.68
C ASP A 7 21.66 6.93 -4.08
N ASP A 8 22.78 6.51 -3.50
CA ASP A 8 24.11 7.00 -3.84
C ASP A 8 24.64 6.46 -5.17
N ASP A 9 24.01 5.41 -5.73
CA ASP A 9 24.24 4.93 -7.09
C ASP A 9 23.52 5.83 -8.12
N ILE A 10 24.25 6.79 -8.68
CA ILE A 10 23.78 7.73 -9.71
C ILE A 10 23.22 7.01 -10.94
N LEU A 11 23.83 5.88 -11.35
CA LEU A 11 23.38 5.12 -12.52
C LEU A 11 22.05 4.43 -12.26
N LEU A 12 21.85 3.90 -11.07
CA LEU A 12 20.59 3.32 -10.66
C LEU A 12 19.49 4.39 -10.60
N CYS A 13 19.77 5.56 -10.01
CA CYS A 13 18.84 6.70 -9.96
C CYS A 13 18.37 7.08 -11.37
N ALA A 14 19.31 7.31 -12.30
CA ALA A 14 18.99 7.70 -13.68
C ALA A 14 18.17 6.61 -14.42
N ASN A 15 18.50 5.32 -14.22
CA ASN A 15 17.76 4.21 -14.81
C ASN A 15 16.34 4.09 -14.23
N LEU A 16 16.20 4.18 -12.92
CA LEU A 16 14.91 4.13 -12.25
C LEU A 16 14.02 5.30 -12.66
N ARG A 17 14.58 6.53 -12.68
CA ARG A 17 13.87 7.73 -13.17
C ARG A 17 13.33 7.55 -14.59
N ARG A 18 14.16 7.04 -15.51
CA ARG A 18 13.74 6.78 -16.89
C ARG A 18 12.58 5.80 -16.97
N LYS A 19 12.58 4.75 -16.14
CA LYS A 19 11.50 3.78 -16.08
C LYS A 19 10.22 4.37 -15.47
N LEU A 20 10.35 5.14 -14.40
CA LEU A 20 9.23 5.85 -13.79
C LEU A 20 8.60 6.86 -14.77
N ALA A 21 9.43 7.62 -15.52
CA ALA A 21 8.94 8.58 -16.51
C ALA A 21 8.13 7.93 -17.66
N ALA A 22 8.40 6.66 -17.95
CA ALA A 22 7.64 5.87 -18.94
C ALA A 22 6.32 5.29 -18.40
N PHE A 23 6.05 5.45 -17.10
CA PHE A 23 4.85 4.89 -16.49
C PHE A 23 3.62 5.74 -16.77
N ASP A 24 2.55 5.10 -17.26
CA ASP A 24 1.27 5.78 -17.51
C ASP A 24 0.56 6.12 -16.19
N THR A 25 0.49 7.39 -15.90
CA THR A 25 -0.22 7.92 -14.72
C THR A 25 -1.71 8.19 -14.99
N GLY A 26 -2.23 7.84 -16.17
CA GLY A 26 -3.63 8.09 -16.53
C GLY A 26 -3.93 9.59 -16.72
N GLY A 27 -3.00 10.32 -17.35
CA GLY A 27 -3.14 11.75 -17.66
C GLY A 27 -2.61 12.73 -16.60
N ASN A 28 -2.23 12.23 -15.40
CA ASN A 28 -1.58 13.08 -14.40
C ASN A 28 -0.08 13.26 -14.70
N LYS A 29 0.46 14.45 -14.47
CA LYS A 29 1.91 14.68 -14.61
C LYS A 29 2.66 13.93 -13.50
N LEU A 30 3.74 13.26 -13.87
CA LEU A 30 4.66 12.62 -12.97
C LEU A 30 5.94 13.49 -12.86
N PHE A 31 6.32 13.83 -11.65
CA PHE A 31 7.55 14.51 -11.30
C PHE A 31 8.42 13.59 -10.48
N VAL A 32 9.69 13.51 -10.78
CA VAL A 32 10.65 12.65 -10.09
C VAL A 32 11.91 13.45 -9.79
N ASP A 33 12.18 13.64 -8.51
CA ASP A 33 13.42 14.26 -8.02
C ASP A 33 14.41 13.17 -7.62
N GLU A 34 15.69 13.44 -7.80
CA GLU A 34 16.80 12.54 -7.46
C GLU A 34 17.66 13.16 -6.36
N TYR A 35 18.03 12.32 -5.39
CA TYR A 35 18.89 12.66 -4.26
C TYR A 35 19.93 11.56 -4.08
N HIS A 36 21.13 11.93 -3.65
CA HIS A 36 22.24 10.99 -3.51
C HIS A 36 22.65 10.80 -2.04
N SER A 37 21.89 11.38 -1.11
CA SER A 37 22.03 11.13 0.33
C SER A 37 20.72 11.39 1.07
N GLY A 38 20.58 10.81 2.28
CA GLY A 38 19.42 11.02 3.13
C GLY A 38 19.25 12.50 3.52
N GLU A 39 20.34 13.19 3.78
CA GLU A 39 20.34 14.62 4.12
C GLU A 39 19.82 15.50 2.98
N GLU A 40 20.17 15.18 1.74
CA GLU A 40 19.67 15.89 0.56
C GLU A 40 18.18 15.67 0.39
N LEU A 41 17.72 14.43 0.50
CA LEU A 41 16.29 14.09 0.47
C LEU A 41 15.52 14.85 1.55
N LEU A 42 16.03 14.88 2.79
CA LEU A 42 15.37 15.59 3.89
C LEU A 42 15.29 17.10 3.67
N LYS A 43 16.28 17.70 2.99
CA LYS A 43 16.22 19.12 2.57
C LYS A 43 15.18 19.32 1.46
N GLY A 44 15.11 18.40 0.49
CA GLY A 44 14.10 18.40 -0.57
C GLY A 44 12.68 18.28 -0.03
N ALA A 45 12.46 17.37 0.91
CA ALA A 45 11.18 17.14 1.55
C ALA A 45 10.65 18.34 2.38
N CYS A 46 11.50 19.30 2.72
CA CYS A 46 11.04 20.56 3.30
C CYS A 46 10.39 21.51 2.26
N ARG A 47 10.60 21.26 0.97
CA ARG A 47 10.12 22.11 -0.13
C ARG A 47 9.03 21.45 -0.96
N CYS A 48 9.00 20.12 -0.98
CA CYS A 48 8.08 19.33 -1.76
C CYS A 48 7.51 18.19 -0.92
N ASN A 49 6.18 18.02 -0.98
CA ASN A 49 5.52 16.85 -0.41
C ASN A 49 5.52 15.74 -1.45
N TYR A 50 6.27 14.68 -1.20
CA TYR A 50 6.31 13.52 -2.07
C TYR A 50 5.15 12.57 -1.79
N ASP A 51 4.59 12.01 -2.85
CA ASP A 51 3.59 10.93 -2.77
C ASP A 51 4.26 9.58 -2.40
N ALA A 52 5.49 9.36 -2.92
CA ALA A 52 6.31 8.22 -2.53
C ALA A 52 7.80 8.53 -2.69
N VAL A 53 8.61 7.80 -1.91
CA VAL A 53 10.07 7.87 -1.91
C VAL A 53 10.62 6.47 -2.14
N PHE A 54 11.41 6.30 -3.21
CA PHE A 54 12.26 5.15 -3.44
C PHE A 54 13.57 5.40 -2.71
N LEU A 55 13.86 4.62 -1.68
CA LEU A 55 14.92 4.90 -0.72
C LEU A 55 15.85 3.71 -0.57
N ASP A 56 17.12 3.90 -0.91
CA ASP A 56 18.13 2.89 -0.63
C ASP A 56 18.33 2.73 0.88
N LEU A 57 18.50 1.49 1.31
CA LEU A 57 18.80 1.17 2.70
C LEU A 57 20.25 1.51 3.08
N TYR A 58 21.18 1.35 2.14
CA TYR A 58 22.61 1.53 2.35
C TYR A 58 23.12 2.71 1.54
N MET A 59 23.34 3.82 2.21
CA MET A 59 23.95 5.00 1.64
C MET A 59 25.10 5.45 2.54
N GLU A 60 26.09 6.10 1.97
CA GLU A 60 27.14 6.75 2.75
C GLU A 60 26.55 7.87 3.63
N GLY A 61 26.93 7.92 4.90
CA GLY A 61 26.39 8.88 5.87
C GLY A 61 25.10 8.41 6.52
N MET A 62 23.96 9.05 6.23
CA MET A 62 22.68 8.72 6.80
C MET A 62 22.05 7.51 6.10
N SER A 63 21.77 6.45 6.86
CA SER A 63 21.12 5.24 6.33
C SER A 63 19.69 5.51 5.83
N GLY A 64 19.18 4.61 4.97
CA GLY A 64 17.78 4.68 4.55
C GLY A 64 16.79 4.54 5.69
N PHE A 65 17.11 3.74 6.71
CA PHE A 65 16.27 3.63 7.91
C PHE A 65 16.22 4.94 8.71
N ASP A 66 17.38 5.58 8.94
CA ASP A 66 17.43 6.86 9.64
C ASP A 66 16.71 7.95 8.85
N THR A 67 16.83 7.92 7.54
CA THR A 67 16.13 8.84 6.63
C THR A 67 14.62 8.64 6.70
N ALA A 68 14.14 7.39 6.64
CA ALA A 68 12.71 7.07 6.76
C ALA A 68 12.15 7.49 8.12
N LYS A 69 12.90 7.25 9.20
CA LYS A 69 12.55 7.70 10.55
C LYS A 69 12.42 9.21 10.62
N ALA A 70 13.39 9.95 10.09
CA ALA A 70 13.37 11.41 10.08
C ALA A 70 12.19 11.97 9.25
N LEU A 71 11.79 11.30 8.15
CA LEU A 71 10.59 11.65 7.38
C LEU A 71 9.33 11.42 8.19
N ALA A 72 9.22 10.29 8.91
CA ALA A 72 8.08 9.98 9.77
C ALA A 72 7.95 10.97 10.94
N GLU A 73 9.04 11.35 11.60
CA GLU A 73 9.07 12.36 12.66
C GLU A 73 8.58 13.74 12.17
N ARG A 74 8.82 14.05 10.89
CA ARG A 74 8.30 15.26 10.22
C ARG A 74 6.85 15.12 9.76
N LYS A 75 6.17 14.01 10.07
CA LYS A 75 4.80 13.69 9.65
C LYS A 75 4.64 13.68 8.12
N SER A 76 5.68 13.25 7.40
CA SER A 76 5.58 13.03 5.95
C SER A 76 4.58 11.92 5.67
N GLU A 77 3.67 12.14 4.73
CA GLU A 77 2.72 11.13 4.26
C GLU A 77 3.27 10.31 3.07
N ALA A 78 4.53 10.55 2.71
CA ALA A 78 5.19 9.85 1.61
C ALA A 78 5.24 8.34 1.86
N ARG A 79 4.85 7.56 0.87
CA ARG A 79 4.96 6.09 0.91
C ARG A 79 6.40 5.69 0.70
N ILE A 80 7.01 5.04 1.68
CA ILE A 80 8.40 4.59 1.57
C ILE A 80 8.46 3.26 0.81
N ILE A 81 9.23 3.23 -0.25
CA ILE A 81 9.55 2.05 -1.05
C ILE A 81 11.05 1.84 -0.90
N PHE A 82 11.46 0.88 -0.09
CA PHE A 82 12.88 0.59 0.08
C PHE A 82 13.46 -0.09 -1.15
N LEU A 83 14.65 0.37 -1.54
CA LEU A 83 15.54 -0.30 -2.50
C LEU A 83 16.58 -1.08 -1.71
N THR A 84 16.82 -2.34 -2.02
CA THR A 84 17.80 -3.14 -1.28
C THR A 84 18.41 -4.22 -2.16
N SER A 85 19.70 -4.51 -1.92
CA SER A 85 20.39 -5.69 -2.44
C SER A 85 20.36 -6.85 -1.43
N ASN A 86 19.85 -6.64 -0.19
CA ASN A 86 19.90 -7.64 0.88
C ASN A 86 18.50 -7.93 1.46
N GLU A 87 18.09 -9.20 1.40
CA GLU A 87 16.80 -9.67 1.89
C GLU A 87 16.70 -9.75 3.41
N SER A 88 17.83 -9.94 4.11
CA SER A 88 17.81 -10.16 5.56
C SER A 88 17.28 -8.97 6.36
N LEU A 89 17.35 -7.76 5.78
CA LEU A 89 16.91 -6.52 6.43
C LEU A 89 15.41 -6.22 6.26
N VAL A 90 14.71 -7.01 5.48
CA VAL A 90 13.26 -6.87 5.35
C VAL A 90 12.57 -7.01 6.71
N PHE A 91 13.13 -7.84 7.61
CA PHE A 91 12.57 -8.04 8.96
C PHE A 91 12.76 -6.83 9.88
N ASP A 92 13.91 -6.14 9.81
CA ASP A 92 14.21 -5.00 10.68
C ASP A 92 13.43 -3.74 10.30
N SER A 93 12.87 -3.74 9.10
CA SER A 93 12.16 -2.60 8.52
C SER A 93 10.66 -2.57 8.79
N PHE A 94 10.07 -3.61 9.38
CA PHE A 94 8.64 -3.65 9.72
C PHE A 94 8.23 -2.52 10.68
N GLU A 95 9.17 -2.03 11.49
CA GLU A 95 8.95 -0.89 12.38
C GLU A 95 8.58 0.40 11.60
N TYR A 96 9.06 0.52 10.36
CA TYR A 96 8.83 1.70 9.50
C TYR A 96 7.62 1.58 8.58
N GLN A 97 6.89 0.47 8.60
CA GLN A 97 5.70 0.20 7.78
C GLN A 97 5.87 0.61 6.31
N PRO A 98 6.91 0.13 5.60
CA PRO A 98 7.16 0.54 4.23
C PRO A 98 6.01 0.10 3.32
N PHE A 99 5.75 0.89 2.31
CA PHE A 99 4.76 0.57 1.29
C PHE A 99 5.16 -0.66 0.47
N TYR A 100 6.47 -0.79 0.18
CA TYR A 100 7.02 -1.92 -0.58
C TYR A 100 8.53 -2.06 -0.40
N PHE A 101 9.04 -3.28 -0.74
CA PHE A 101 10.46 -3.55 -0.90
C PHE A 101 10.75 -3.92 -2.33
N LEU A 102 11.68 -3.21 -2.95
CA LEU A 102 12.19 -3.51 -4.28
C LEU A 102 13.63 -3.98 -4.17
N ARG A 103 13.93 -5.13 -4.76
CA ARG A 103 15.30 -5.60 -4.90
C ARG A 103 15.98 -4.89 -6.06
N LYS A 104 17.20 -4.42 -5.84
CA LYS A 104 18.00 -3.75 -6.88
C LYS A 104 18.27 -4.66 -8.09
N GLU A 105 18.33 -5.98 -7.91
CA GLU A 105 18.60 -6.95 -8.99
C GLU A 105 17.41 -7.12 -9.95
N ASN A 106 16.19 -7.04 -9.46
CA ASN A 106 14.99 -7.35 -10.27
C ASN A 106 13.91 -6.26 -10.24
N TYR A 107 14.24 -5.05 -9.75
CA TYR A 107 13.26 -3.97 -9.63
C TYR A 107 12.54 -3.67 -10.95
N THR A 108 13.20 -3.88 -12.07
CA THR A 108 12.65 -3.66 -13.41
C THR A 108 11.37 -4.44 -13.69
N GLU A 109 11.30 -5.69 -13.23
CA GLU A 109 10.16 -6.57 -13.44
C GLU A 109 9.02 -6.27 -12.46
N VAL A 110 9.38 -5.87 -11.25
CA VAL A 110 8.44 -5.65 -10.15
C VAL A 110 7.86 -4.22 -10.14
N LEU A 111 8.63 -3.24 -10.63
CA LEU A 111 8.27 -1.82 -10.63
C LEU A 111 6.88 -1.53 -11.21
N PRO A 112 6.44 -2.12 -12.35
CA PRO A 112 5.11 -1.87 -12.88
C PRO A 112 3.99 -2.24 -11.89
N LYS A 113 4.15 -3.35 -11.15
CA LYS A 113 3.19 -3.80 -10.13
C LYS A 113 3.16 -2.82 -8.95
N VAL A 114 4.32 -2.37 -8.48
CA VAL A 114 4.44 -1.40 -7.38
C VAL A 114 3.82 -0.07 -7.75
N MET A 115 4.08 0.42 -8.97
CA MET A 115 3.52 1.68 -9.46
C MET A 115 2.01 1.60 -9.66
N ALA A 116 1.48 0.48 -10.15
CA ALA A 116 0.04 0.26 -10.26
C ALA A 116 -0.63 0.31 -8.87
N ARG A 117 -0.04 -0.37 -7.88
CA ARG A 117 -0.52 -0.33 -6.48
C ARG A 117 -0.42 1.08 -5.90
N LEU A 118 0.70 1.79 -6.11
CA LEU A 118 0.91 3.16 -5.65
C LEU A 118 -0.14 4.10 -6.26
N LYS A 119 -0.34 4.03 -7.58
CA LYS A 119 -1.38 4.81 -8.28
C LYS A 119 -2.76 4.60 -7.67
N THR A 120 -3.10 3.36 -7.34
CA THR A 120 -4.39 3.01 -6.76
C THR A 120 -4.55 3.57 -5.35
N VAL A 121 -3.52 3.49 -4.52
CA VAL A 121 -3.54 4.01 -3.14
C VAL A 121 -3.53 5.53 -3.11
N LEU A 122 -2.79 6.18 -4.01
CA LEU A 122 -2.77 7.65 -4.12
C LEU A 122 -4.06 8.21 -4.73
N ASN A 123 -4.68 7.48 -5.63
CA ASN A 123 -6.04 7.77 -6.11
C ASN A 123 -7.07 7.39 -5.03
N GLN A 124 -6.84 7.78 -3.76
CA GLN A 124 -7.70 7.49 -2.60
C GLN A 124 -9.16 7.96 -2.74
N ASN A 125 -9.54 8.57 -3.84
CA ASN A 125 -10.90 8.72 -4.32
C ASN A 125 -11.43 7.47 -5.03
N GLY A 126 -10.79 6.29 -4.85
CA GLY A 126 -11.33 5.03 -5.31
C GLY A 126 -12.75 4.87 -4.80
N THR A 127 -13.69 4.75 -5.72
CA THR A 127 -15.10 4.54 -5.41
C THR A 127 -15.46 3.10 -5.68
N PHE A 128 -16.19 2.49 -4.76
CA PHE A 128 -16.81 1.20 -4.95
C PHE A 128 -18.25 1.42 -5.40
N LEU A 129 -18.60 0.87 -6.56
CA LEU A 129 -19.96 0.99 -7.11
C LEU A 129 -20.88 -0.03 -6.44
N LEU A 130 -21.92 0.48 -5.81
CA LEU A 130 -23.05 -0.28 -5.30
C LEU A 130 -24.08 -0.37 -6.43
N ASP A 131 -24.19 -1.55 -7.05
CA ASP A 131 -25.20 -1.78 -8.09
C ASP A 131 -26.54 -2.11 -7.40
N GLY A 132 -27.33 -1.09 -7.10
CA GLY A 132 -28.71 -1.23 -6.68
C GLY A 132 -29.65 -1.51 -7.88
N LYS A 133 -30.86 -2.01 -7.62
CA LYS A 133 -31.83 -2.37 -8.68
C LYS A 133 -32.22 -1.19 -9.57
N ASN A 134 -32.22 0.04 -9.07
CA ASN A 134 -32.67 1.24 -9.77
C ASN A 134 -31.71 2.44 -9.63
N GLU A 135 -30.70 2.36 -8.77
CA GLU A 135 -29.77 3.45 -8.50
C GLU A 135 -28.34 2.91 -8.42
N LYS A 136 -27.41 3.67 -8.97
CA LYS A 136 -25.98 3.43 -8.80
C LYS A 136 -25.47 4.41 -7.74
N GLU A 137 -25.20 3.89 -6.55
CA GLU A 137 -24.53 4.65 -5.50
C GLU A 137 -23.04 4.30 -5.49
N SER A 138 -22.20 5.25 -5.17
CA SER A 138 -20.77 5.02 -5.01
C SER A 138 -20.33 5.38 -3.60
N ILE A 139 -19.53 4.50 -3.00
CA ILE A 139 -18.93 4.75 -1.68
C ILE A 139 -17.41 4.85 -1.82
N ALA A 140 -16.80 5.69 -0.98
CA ALA A 140 -15.35 5.77 -0.93
C ALA A 140 -14.77 4.43 -0.43
N VAL A 141 -13.85 3.84 -1.19
CA VAL A 141 -13.18 2.58 -0.79
C VAL A 141 -12.48 2.74 0.55
N SER A 142 -11.93 3.93 0.82
CA SER A 142 -11.30 4.26 2.10
C SER A 142 -12.24 4.17 3.31
N SER A 143 -13.56 4.21 3.11
CA SER A 143 -14.54 4.07 4.20
C SER A 143 -14.88 2.62 4.50
N ILE A 144 -14.55 1.66 3.62
CA ILE A 144 -14.89 0.24 3.78
C ILE A 144 -13.93 -0.39 4.78
N CYS A 145 -14.50 -0.93 5.87
CA CYS A 145 -13.74 -1.62 6.92
C CYS A 145 -13.52 -3.10 6.58
N TYR A 146 -14.59 -3.79 6.20
CA TYR A 146 -14.55 -5.19 5.78
C TYR A 146 -15.78 -5.54 4.94
N VAL A 147 -15.72 -6.70 4.30
CA VAL A 147 -16.83 -7.27 3.53
C VAL A 147 -17.11 -8.67 4.05
N ALA A 148 -18.38 -8.99 4.25
CA ALA A 148 -18.85 -10.32 4.61
C ALA A 148 -19.71 -10.92 3.51
N SER A 149 -19.63 -12.25 3.28
CA SER A 149 -20.54 -12.93 2.37
C SER A 149 -21.86 -13.27 3.10
N ASP A 150 -22.97 -13.02 2.44
CA ASP A 150 -24.29 -13.47 2.86
C ASP A 150 -24.99 -14.16 1.69
N LYS A 151 -25.03 -15.50 1.72
CA LYS A 151 -25.62 -16.37 0.65
C LYS A 151 -25.10 -16.01 -0.75
N HIS A 152 -25.92 -15.30 -1.53
CA HIS A 152 -25.62 -14.86 -2.91
C HIS A 152 -25.18 -13.40 -3.01
N ASN A 153 -25.10 -12.72 -1.87
CA ASN A 153 -24.75 -11.32 -1.75
C ASN A 153 -23.46 -11.14 -0.94
N VAL A 154 -22.94 -9.94 -0.98
CA VAL A 154 -21.93 -9.48 -0.02
C VAL A 154 -22.48 -8.29 0.75
N VAL A 155 -22.16 -8.22 2.03
CA VAL A 155 -22.44 -7.04 2.85
C VAL A 155 -21.15 -6.27 3.05
N ILE A 156 -21.15 -5.01 2.63
CA ILE A 156 -20.02 -4.10 2.74
C ILE A 156 -20.21 -3.25 3.98
N TYR A 157 -19.31 -3.41 4.96
CA TYR A 157 -19.33 -2.65 6.20
C TYR A 157 -18.37 -1.48 6.09
N THR A 158 -18.92 -0.28 6.19
CA THR A 158 -18.15 0.97 6.23
C THR A 158 -18.03 1.51 7.66
N THR A 159 -17.33 2.60 7.82
CA THR A 159 -17.20 3.33 9.11
C THR A 159 -18.54 3.85 9.64
N LYS A 160 -19.58 3.95 8.80
CA LYS A 160 -20.87 4.55 9.17
C LYS A 160 -22.06 3.66 8.89
N TYR A 161 -22.04 2.94 7.77
CA TYR A 161 -23.19 2.19 7.25
C TYR A 161 -22.77 0.80 6.77
N SER A 162 -23.77 -0.07 6.53
CA SER A 162 -23.57 -1.31 5.80
C SER A 162 -24.46 -1.34 4.56
N TYR A 163 -23.94 -1.96 3.49
CA TYR A 163 -24.61 -2.04 2.20
C TYR A 163 -24.62 -3.48 1.72
N GLU A 164 -25.79 -3.97 1.35
CA GLU A 164 -25.94 -5.29 0.72
C GLU A 164 -25.87 -5.15 -0.79
N VAL A 165 -24.97 -5.92 -1.43
CA VAL A 165 -24.72 -5.86 -2.88
C VAL A 165 -24.75 -7.27 -3.46
N ARG A 166 -25.41 -7.43 -4.60
CA ARG A 166 -25.47 -8.69 -5.34
C ARG A 166 -24.18 -8.92 -6.12
N LYS A 167 -23.13 -9.32 -5.42
CA LYS A 167 -21.81 -9.68 -5.97
C LYS A 167 -21.26 -10.90 -5.26
N THR A 168 -20.39 -11.62 -5.93
CA THR A 168 -19.62 -12.69 -5.28
C THR A 168 -18.43 -12.10 -4.53
N MET A 169 -17.93 -12.86 -3.53
CA MET A 169 -16.71 -12.50 -2.80
C MET A 169 -15.50 -12.37 -3.71
N THR A 170 -15.42 -13.19 -4.77
CA THR A 170 -14.32 -13.17 -5.74
C THR A 170 -14.35 -11.92 -6.62
N GLU A 171 -15.52 -11.50 -7.10
CA GLU A 171 -15.68 -10.26 -7.85
C GLU A 171 -15.37 -9.05 -6.98
N THR A 172 -15.81 -9.07 -5.73
CA THR A 172 -15.55 -8.00 -4.76
C THR A 172 -14.06 -7.91 -4.43
N LEU A 173 -13.39 -9.06 -4.22
CA LEU A 173 -11.94 -9.08 -3.99
C LEU A 173 -11.20 -8.48 -5.18
N LYS A 174 -11.53 -8.87 -6.42
CA LYS A 174 -10.88 -8.35 -7.62
C LYS A 174 -10.98 -6.82 -7.73
N GLN A 175 -12.10 -6.24 -7.27
CA GLN A 175 -12.27 -4.78 -7.25
C GLN A 175 -11.53 -4.09 -6.10
N LEU A 176 -11.40 -4.76 -4.95
CA LEU A 176 -10.81 -4.20 -3.74
C LEU A 176 -9.34 -4.59 -3.53
N GLU A 177 -8.82 -5.59 -4.27
CA GLU A 177 -7.42 -6.04 -4.18
C GLU A 177 -6.40 -4.90 -4.31
N PRO A 178 -6.59 -3.90 -5.20
CA PRO A 178 -5.68 -2.78 -5.30
C PRO A 178 -5.62 -1.87 -4.05
N TYR A 179 -6.57 -1.98 -3.11
CA TYR A 179 -6.77 -1.08 -1.98
C TYR A 179 -6.44 -1.70 -0.61
N ASP A 180 -5.45 -2.59 -0.56
CA ASP A 180 -5.02 -3.26 0.69
C ASP A 180 -6.12 -4.11 1.37
N PHE A 181 -7.04 -4.67 0.57
CA PHE A 181 -7.98 -5.67 1.06
C PHE A 181 -7.40 -7.07 0.94
N VAL A 182 -7.53 -7.82 2.02
CA VAL A 182 -7.05 -9.20 2.12
C VAL A 182 -8.19 -10.13 2.47
N ARG A 183 -8.25 -11.27 1.78
CA ARG A 183 -9.19 -12.33 2.12
C ARG A 183 -8.64 -13.15 3.27
N ILE A 184 -9.28 -13.07 4.44
CA ILE A 184 -8.88 -13.78 5.67
C ILE A 184 -9.70 -15.05 5.91
N HIS A 185 -10.85 -15.15 5.26
CA HIS A 185 -11.80 -16.28 5.39
C HIS A 185 -12.57 -16.46 4.08
N LYS A 186 -13.21 -17.62 3.90
CA LYS A 186 -14.13 -17.79 2.75
C LYS A 186 -15.25 -16.74 2.73
N GLN A 187 -15.62 -16.21 3.90
CA GLN A 187 -16.70 -15.25 4.09
C GLN A 187 -16.22 -13.83 4.36
N TYR A 188 -14.91 -13.56 4.54
CA TYR A 188 -14.44 -12.23 4.94
C TYR A 188 -13.29 -11.71 4.10
N LEU A 189 -13.45 -10.45 3.63
CA LEU A 189 -12.38 -9.58 3.13
C LEU A 189 -12.21 -8.44 4.13
N VAL A 190 -10.98 -8.13 4.50
CA VAL A 190 -10.67 -7.09 5.48
C VAL A 190 -9.76 -6.04 4.86
N ASN A 191 -10.07 -4.79 5.09
CA ASN A 191 -9.16 -3.68 4.80
C ASN A 191 -8.09 -3.61 5.90
N LEU A 192 -6.83 -3.79 5.51
CA LEU A 192 -5.70 -3.82 6.46
C LEU A 192 -5.59 -2.53 7.28
N LYS A 193 -6.01 -1.39 6.73
CA LYS A 193 -6.06 -0.10 7.43
C LYS A 193 -6.89 -0.14 8.72
N TYR A 194 -7.90 -1.00 8.80
CA TYR A 194 -8.79 -1.12 9.95
C TYR A 194 -8.45 -2.28 10.87
N VAL A 195 -7.37 -3.03 10.60
CA VAL A 195 -6.92 -4.11 11.48
C VAL A 195 -6.23 -3.52 12.70
N LYS A 196 -6.75 -3.83 13.89
CA LYS A 196 -6.18 -3.43 15.19
C LYS A 196 -5.21 -4.48 15.73
N LYS A 197 -5.57 -5.77 15.56
CA LYS A 197 -4.77 -6.89 16.07
C LYS A 197 -5.12 -8.18 15.34
N VAL A 198 -4.10 -8.99 15.09
CA VAL A 198 -4.25 -10.38 14.61
C VAL A 198 -3.89 -11.32 15.75
N ASN A 199 -4.80 -12.21 16.12
CA ASN A 199 -4.53 -13.27 17.10
C ASN A 199 -4.28 -14.58 16.36
N MET A 200 -3.02 -15.01 16.36
CA MET A 200 -2.60 -16.24 15.68
C MET A 200 -3.05 -17.50 16.39
N ARG A 201 -3.21 -17.46 17.73
CA ARG A 201 -3.63 -18.62 18.54
C ARG A 201 -5.12 -18.89 18.38
N ASP A 202 -5.96 -17.84 18.44
CA ASP A 202 -7.41 -17.95 18.39
C ASP A 202 -7.95 -17.82 16.97
N GLU A 203 -7.06 -17.71 15.99
CA GLU A 203 -7.39 -17.54 14.55
C GLU A 203 -8.40 -16.41 14.31
N THR A 204 -8.21 -15.26 14.94
CA THR A 204 -9.10 -14.10 14.81
C THR A 204 -8.38 -12.82 14.40
N VAL A 205 -9.14 -11.91 13.79
CA VAL A 205 -8.71 -10.55 13.46
C VAL A 205 -9.63 -9.59 14.18
N LEU A 206 -9.06 -8.73 15.03
CA LEU A 206 -9.75 -7.64 15.69
C LEU A 206 -9.61 -6.37 14.86
N LEU A 207 -10.74 -5.74 14.55
CA LEU A 207 -10.78 -4.47 13.83
C LEU A 207 -10.80 -3.25 14.78
N MET A 208 -10.55 -2.07 14.23
CA MET A 208 -10.54 -0.80 14.98
C MET A 208 -11.89 -0.44 15.61
N ASN A 209 -12.99 -0.94 15.05
CA ASN A 209 -14.33 -0.81 15.57
C ASN A 209 -14.73 -1.94 16.55
N ASP A 210 -13.74 -2.66 17.07
CA ASP A 210 -13.86 -3.80 18.01
C ASP A 210 -14.62 -5.02 17.44
N THR A 211 -14.87 -5.06 16.13
CA THR A 211 -15.39 -6.26 15.46
C THR A 211 -14.33 -7.36 15.46
N VAL A 212 -14.69 -8.58 15.87
CA VAL A 212 -13.83 -9.76 15.79
C VAL A 212 -14.29 -10.64 14.65
N LEU A 213 -13.39 -10.97 13.74
CA LEU A 213 -13.65 -11.83 12.59
C LEU A 213 -12.82 -13.10 12.67
N GLU A 214 -13.40 -14.25 12.29
CA GLU A 214 -12.68 -15.51 12.17
C GLU A 214 -11.76 -15.51 10.96
N ARG A 215 -10.59 -16.15 11.09
CA ARG A 215 -9.60 -16.31 10.06
C ARG A 215 -9.30 -17.79 9.83
N PHE A 216 -9.13 -18.22 8.59
CA PHE A 216 -8.66 -19.56 8.29
C PHE A 216 -7.20 -19.59 7.83
N THR A 217 -6.44 -20.55 8.33
CA THR A 217 -5.02 -20.77 8.03
C THR A 217 -4.73 -20.90 6.53
N GLN A 218 -5.64 -21.46 5.73
CA GLN A 218 -5.48 -21.60 4.28
C GLN A 218 -5.36 -20.26 3.52
N TYR A 219 -5.78 -19.15 4.14
CA TYR A 219 -5.66 -17.80 3.58
C TYR A 219 -4.42 -17.03 4.08
N GLN A 220 -3.53 -17.66 4.87
CA GLN A 220 -2.31 -17.03 5.40
C GLN A 220 -1.37 -16.50 4.32
N ARG A 221 -1.29 -17.18 3.16
CA ARG A 221 -0.38 -16.76 2.06
C ARG A 221 -0.66 -15.35 1.56
N ASN A 222 -1.89 -14.85 1.73
CA ASN A 222 -2.28 -13.52 1.31
C ASN A 222 -1.93 -12.44 2.33
N MET A 223 -1.65 -12.82 3.60
CA MET A 223 -1.28 -11.89 4.67
C MET A 223 0.23 -11.76 4.88
N ASN A 224 0.99 -12.82 4.57
CA ASN A 224 2.45 -12.83 4.76
C ASN A 224 3.22 -11.90 3.78
N GLY A 225 2.55 -11.28 2.84
CA GLY A 225 3.10 -10.23 1.97
C GLY A 225 2.53 -8.84 2.28
N ALA A 226 1.75 -8.68 3.35
CA ALA A 226 1.03 -7.45 3.68
C ALA A 226 1.11 -7.07 5.18
N VAL A 227 1.84 -7.87 5.99
CA VAL A 227 2.14 -7.57 7.41
C VAL A 227 3.63 -7.62 7.60
#